data_04a25f7ab7e43dcc80cc53359643e95a
#
_entry.id   04a25f7ab7e43dcc80cc53359643e95a
#
_cell.length_a   1.000
_cell.length_b   1.000
_cell.length_c   1.000
_cell.angle_alpha   90.00
_cell.angle_beta   90.00
_cell.angle_gamma   90.00
#
_symmetry.space_group_name_H-M   'P 1'
#
loop_
_entity.id
_entity.type
_entity.pdbx_description
1 polymer ?
#
loop_
_entity_poly.entity_id
_entity_poly.type
_entity_poly.pdbx_seq_one_letter_code
_entity_poly.pdbx_strand_id
1 'polypeptide(L)'
;MIRAAPLLPPAAIDTLLAVLLVVVIVLVAGWFLFAYAVRVDRLHRQVLAARLIVSGQLSKRAHAAIELANAQVLDQADSEKLCQAAHDASRCEEPIVGDGLDPRNRSGNAAKRVAYENQLTSVMREVLTDEARNSLMQEADATALLRRLDAAQQKLEVAVHVHNNQVKDARKVRQRALVRIAHLAGRAPLPAPVEI
;
A
#
# COMPACT_ATOMS: atom_id res chain seq x y z
N MET A 1 -6.09 57.56 49.67
CA MET A 1 -7.38 56.90 49.45
C MET A 1 -7.21 55.87 48.35
N ILE A 2 -7.05 54.59 48.69
CA ILE A 2 -6.96 53.48 47.74
C ILE A 2 -8.38 53.01 47.47
N ARG A 3 -8.88 53.27 46.27
CA ARG A 3 -10.21 52.82 45.83
C ARG A 3 -10.18 51.29 45.60
N ALA A 4 -10.79 50.51 46.47
CA ALA A 4 -10.95 49.09 46.25
C ALA A 4 -11.75 48.86 44.96
N ALA A 5 -11.21 48.08 44.03
CA ALA A 5 -11.90 47.69 42.82
C ALA A 5 -13.13 46.87 43.21
N PRO A 6 -14.31 47.03 42.56
CA PRO A 6 -15.50 46.26 42.88
C PRO A 6 -15.22 44.79 42.58
N LEU A 7 -15.33 43.95 43.62
CA LEU A 7 -15.32 42.49 43.46
C LEU A 7 -16.54 42.07 42.62
N LEU A 8 -16.29 41.33 41.58
CA LEU A 8 -17.36 40.77 40.70
C LEU A 8 -18.34 39.98 41.57
N PRO A 9 -19.68 40.06 41.34
CA PRO A 9 -20.65 39.29 42.08
C PRO A 9 -20.40 37.78 41.88
N PRO A 10 -20.62 36.93 42.89
CA PRO A 10 -20.33 35.51 42.84
C PRO A 10 -20.96 34.80 41.63
N ALA A 11 -22.17 35.18 41.24
CA ALA A 11 -22.84 34.64 40.03
C ALA A 11 -22.10 34.97 38.72
N ALA A 12 -21.39 36.09 38.63
CA ALA A 12 -20.58 36.43 37.48
C ALA A 12 -19.28 35.59 37.42
N ILE A 13 -18.71 35.22 38.56
CA ILE A 13 -17.55 34.36 38.66
C ILE A 13 -17.91 32.94 38.19
N ASP A 14 -19.06 32.41 38.63
CA ASP A 14 -19.55 31.07 38.25
C ASP A 14 -19.81 30.98 36.74
N THR A 15 -20.41 32.02 36.15
CA THR A 15 -20.65 32.07 34.71
C THR A 15 -19.36 32.16 33.91
N LEU A 16 -18.37 32.94 34.36
CA LEU A 16 -17.06 32.99 33.73
C LEU A 16 -16.29 31.66 33.80
N LEU A 17 -16.36 30.96 34.94
CA LEU A 17 -15.77 29.63 35.09
C LEU A 17 -16.46 28.60 34.17
N ALA A 18 -17.78 28.64 34.08
CA ALA A 18 -18.52 27.77 33.17
C ALA A 18 -18.17 28.00 31.69
N VAL A 19 -18.09 29.28 31.28
CA VAL A 19 -17.65 29.64 29.90
C VAL A 19 -16.24 29.19 29.65
N LEU A 20 -15.32 29.44 30.60
CA LEU A 20 -13.92 29.00 30.48
C LEU A 20 -13.83 27.47 30.33
N LEU A 21 -14.58 26.74 31.14
CA LEU A 21 -14.64 25.28 31.08
C LEU A 21 -15.11 24.79 29.69
N VAL A 22 -16.19 25.38 29.16
CA VAL A 22 -16.71 25.05 27.82
C VAL A 22 -15.66 25.34 26.75
N VAL A 23 -14.98 26.49 26.80
CA VAL A 23 -13.91 26.85 25.86
C VAL A 23 -12.78 25.83 25.91
N VAL A 24 -12.34 25.44 27.11
CA VAL A 24 -11.30 24.40 27.26
C VAL A 24 -11.72 23.06 26.67
N ILE A 25 -12.97 22.64 26.93
CA ILE A 25 -13.49 21.39 26.36
C ILE A 25 -13.49 21.43 24.84
N VAL A 26 -13.94 22.54 24.25
CA VAL A 26 -13.98 22.73 22.78
C VAL A 26 -12.57 22.72 22.18
N LEU A 27 -11.62 23.38 22.82
CA LEU A 27 -10.21 23.39 22.37
C LEU A 27 -9.58 21.99 22.43
N VAL A 28 -9.80 21.27 23.54
CA VAL A 28 -9.32 19.89 23.70
C VAL A 28 -9.94 18.96 22.67
N ALA A 29 -11.27 19.05 22.45
CA ALA A 29 -11.96 18.26 21.44
C ALA A 29 -11.42 18.59 20.03
N GLY A 30 -11.25 19.87 19.70
CA GLY A 30 -10.67 20.33 18.43
C GLY A 30 -9.24 19.79 18.23
N TRP A 31 -8.41 19.80 19.26
CA TRP A 31 -7.07 19.22 19.24
C TRP A 31 -7.10 17.73 18.93
N PHE A 32 -7.97 16.97 19.61
CA PHE A 32 -8.12 15.53 19.35
C PHE A 32 -8.58 15.25 17.92
N LEU A 33 -9.57 15.98 17.43
CA LEU A 33 -10.06 15.83 16.06
C LEU A 33 -8.96 16.13 15.03
N PHE A 34 -8.19 17.18 15.24
CA PHE A 34 -7.05 17.53 14.40
C PHE A 34 -5.97 16.42 14.41
N ALA A 35 -5.59 15.91 15.59
CA ALA A 35 -4.63 14.84 15.71
C ALA A 35 -5.08 13.55 14.98
N TYR A 36 -6.37 13.21 15.06
CA TYR A 36 -6.93 12.09 14.30
C TYR A 36 -6.94 12.33 12.79
N ALA A 37 -7.27 13.54 12.34
CA ALA A 37 -7.24 13.89 10.91
C ALA A 37 -5.84 13.72 10.31
N VAL A 38 -4.82 14.27 11.00
CA VAL A 38 -3.41 14.12 10.60
C VAL A 38 -3.00 12.64 10.56
N ARG A 39 -3.45 11.84 11.53
CA ARG A 39 -3.17 10.40 11.56
C ARG A 39 -3.78 9.66 10.38
N VAL A 40 -5.03 9.94 10.02
CA VAL A 40 -5.71 9.35 8.86
C VAL A 40 -4.98 9.71 7.58
N ASP A 41 -4.63 10.98 7.39
CA ASP A 41 -3.90 11.44 6.20
C ASP A 41 -2.51 10.79 6.08
N ARG A 42 -1.78 10.65 7.20
CA ARG A 42 -0.51 9.93 7.22
C ARG A 42 -0.63 8.48 6.79
N LEU A 43 -1.63 7.75 7.33
CA LEU A 43 -1.88 6.35 6.94
C LEU A 43 -2.23 6.22 5.47
N HIS A 44 -3.01 7.15 4.94
CA HIS A 44 -3.35 7.20 3.52
C HIS A 44 -2.10 7.31 2.64
N ARG A 45 -1.22 8.25 2.96
CA ARG A 45 0.06 8.41 2.24
C ARG A 45 0.96 7.19 2.37
N GLN A 46 0.98 6.52 3.52
CA GLN A 46 1.75 5.29 3.70
C GLN A 46 1.25 4.15 2.81
N VAL A 47 -0.07 3.97 2.70
CA VAL A 47 -0.66 2.96 1.80
C VAL A 47 -0.30 3.24 0.34
N LEU A 48 -0.40 4.51 -0.11
CA LEU A 48 -0.02 4.88 -1.47
C LEU A 48 1.48 4.65 -1.74
N ALA A 49 2.35 5.02 -0.80
CA ALA A 49 3.79 4.79 -0.92
C ALA A 49 4.13 3.29 -0.98
N ALA A 50 3.50 2.46 -0.13
CA ALA A 50 3.70 1.01 -0.18
C ALA A 50 3.19 0.39 -1.49
N ARG A 51 2.11 0.91 -2.06
CA ARG A 51 1.59 0.49 -3.38
C ARG A 51 2.61 0.74 -4.50
N LEU A 52 3.29 1.90 -4.48
CA LEU A 52 4.36 2.20 -5.42
C LEU A 52 5.54 1.22 -5.29
N ILE A 53 5.87 0.82 -4.05
CA ILE A 53 6.91 -0.19 -3.80
C ILE A 53 6.49 -1.54 -4.40
N VAL A 54 5.25 -1.99 -4.16
CA VAL A 54 4.73 -3.24 -4.76
C VAL A 54 4.83 -3.17 -6.28
N SER A 55 4.36 -2.10 -6.90
CA SER A 55 4.43 -1.91 -8.37
C SER A 55 5.88 -1.98 -8.88
N GLY A 56 6.82 -1.36 -8.16
CA GLY A 56 8.25 -1.44 -8.49
C GLY A 56 8.84 -2.85 -8.35
N GLN A 57 8.39 -3.65 -7.37
CA GLN A 57 8.85 -5.04 -7.22
C GLN A 57 8.24 -5.96 -8.29
N LEU A 58 6.99 -5.72 -8.71
CA LEU A 58 6.37 -6.42 -9.84
C LEU A 58 7.17 -6.21 -11.13
N SER A 59 7.56 -4.97 -11.44
CA SER A 59 8.40 -4.68 -12.59
C SER A 59 9.76 -5.38 -12.50
N LYS A 60 10.41 -5.39 -11.33
CA LYS A 60 11.69 -6.08 -11.15
C LYS A 60 11.57 -7.60 -11.33
N ARG A 61 10.47 -8.20 -10.84
CA ARG A 61 10.19 -9.62 -11.06
C ARG A 61 10.03 -9.94 -12.54
N ALA A 62 9.23 -9.15 -13.25
CA ALA A 62 9.02 -9.33 -14.70
C ALA A 62 10.34 -9.19 -15.48
N HIS A 63 11.16 -8.19 -15.17
CA HIS A 63 12.46 -8.02 -15.81
C HIS A 63 13.42 -9.19 -15.53
N ALA A 64 13.49 -9.68 -14.29
CA ALA A 64 14.32 -10.83 -13.95
C ALA A 64 13.86 -12.10 -14.67
N ALA A 65 12.54 -12.28 -14.87
CA ALA A 65 12.00 -13.38 -15.66
C ALA A 65 12.36 -13.26 -17.17
N ILE A 66 12.32 -12.04 -17.72
CA ILE A 66 12.75 -11.75 -19.10
C ILE A 66 14.24 -12.04 -19.26
N GLU A 67 15.09 -11.62 -18.31
CA GLU A 67 16.53 -11.88 -18.35
C GLU A 67 16.81 -13.39 -18.36
N LEU A 68 16.13 -14.17 -17.51
CA LEU A 68 16.28 -15.62 -17.46
C LEU A 68 15.81 -16.28 -18.76
N ALA A 69 14.65 -15.88 -19.30
CA ALA A 69 14.11 -16.41 -20.55
C ALA A 69 15.05 -16.16 -21.75
N ASN A 70 15.67 -14.97 -21.81
CA ASN A 70 16.56 -14.60 -22.91
C ASN A 70 17.96 -15.21 -22.80
N ALA A 71 18.34 -15.78 -21.69
CA ALA A 71 19.68 -16.36 -21.48
C ALA A 71 19.89 -17.70 -22.19
N GLN A 72 18.86 -18.26 -22.85
CA GLN A 72 18.92 -19.54 -23.57
C GLN A 72 19.34 -20.73 -22.69
N VAL A 73 19.04 -20.66 -21.40
CA VAL A 73 19.35 -21.72 -20.42
C VAL A 73 18.15 -22.62 -20.13
N LEU A 74 17.00 -22.33 -20.73
CA LEU A 74 15.77 -23.11 -20.70
C LEU A 74 15.49 -23.65 -22.10
N ASP A 75 14.61 -24.65 -22.21
CA ASP A 75 14.09 -25.07 -23.49
C ASP A 75 13.43 -23.91 -24.24
N GLN A 76 13.51 -23.94 -25.57
CA GLN A 76 12.99 -22.84 -26.39
C GLN A 76 11.52 -22.54 -26.11
N ALA A 77 10.68 -23.57 -26.01
CA ALA A 77 9.25 -23.40 -25.74
C ALA A 77 8.98 -22.77 -24.37
N ASP A 78 9.75 -23.14 -23.35
CA ASP A 78 9.64 -22.61 -22.00
C ASP A 78 10.18 -21.19 -21.91
N SER A 79 11.28 -20.90 -22.62
CA SER A 79 11.82 -19.54 -22.78
C SER A 79 10.79 -18.60 -23.42
N GLU A 80 10.16 -19.02 -24.52
CA GLU A 80 9.14 -18.22 -25.20
C GLU A 80 7.91 -17.95 -24.33
N LYS A 81 7.40 -18.98 -23.63
CA LYS A 81 6.27 -18.84 -22.70
C LYS A 81 6.59 -17.87 -21.57
N LEU A 82 7.74 -18.04 -20.93
CA LEU A 82 8.17 -17.20 -19.82
C LEU A 82 8.39 -15.74 -20.28
N CYS A 83 9.06 -15.56 -21.40
CA CYS A 83 9.31 -14.26 -21.99
C CYS A 83 8.01 -13.52 -22.31
N GLN A 84 7.04 -14.20 -22.96
CA GLN A 84 5.74 -13.61 -23.30
C GLN A 84 4.97 -13.19 -22.05
N ALA A 85 4.82 -14.08 -21.06
CA ALA A 85 4.10 -13.77 -19.81
C ALA A 85 4.75 -12.61 -19.05
N ALA A 86 6.08 -12.57 -19.01
CA ALA A 86 6.83 -11.52 -18.33
C ALA A 86 6.73 -10.18 -19.08
N HIS A 87 6.73 -10.17 -20.39
CA HIS A 87 6.48 -8.96 -21.18
C HIS A 87 5.07 -8.43 -21.00
N ASP A 88 4.04 -9.29 -20.99
CA ASP A 88 2.66 -8.87 -20.78
C ASP A 88 2.48 -8.24 -19.41
N ALA A 89 3.07 -8.83 -18.36
CA ALA A 89 3.08 -8.27 -17.03
C ALA A 89 3.86 -6.94 -16.95
N SER A 90 5.03 -6.84 -17.61
CA SER A 90 5.88 -5.63 -17.54
C SER A 90 5.28 -4.43 -18.28
N ARG A 91 4.55 -4.65 -19.37
CA ARG A 91 3.92 -3.61 -20.20
C ARG A 91 2.56 -3.15 -19.66
N CYS A 92 2.00 -3.85 -18.68
CA CYS A 92 0.72 -3.48 -18.12
C CYS A 92 0.86 -2.26 -17.20
N GLU A 93 0.41 -1.10 -17.65
CA GLU A 93 0.42 0.17 -16.88
C GLU A 93 -0.78 0.31 -15.92
N GLU A 94 -1.69 -0.66 -15.93
CA GLU A 94 -2.87 -0.63 -15.06
C GLU A 94 -2.50 -0.67 -13.57
N PRO A 95 -3.29 -0.05 -12.70
CA PRO A 95 -3.03 -0.09 -11.26
C PRO A 95 -3.18 -1.50 -10.70
N ILE A 96 -2.39 -1.85 -9.68
CA ILE A 96 -2.52 -3.15 -9.00
C ILE A 96 -3.77 -3.23 -8.10
N VAL A 97 -4.35 -2.08 -7.73
CA VAL A 97 -5.57 -1.99 -6.91
C VAL A 97 -6.47 -0.90 -7.45
N GLY A 98 -7.74 -1.25 -7.72
CA GLY A 98 -8.77 -0.36 -8.27
C GLY A 98 -9.71 0.23 -7.22
N ASP A 99 -9.20 0.64 -6.05
CA ASP A 99 -10.01 1.19 -4.95
C ASP A 99 -10.31 2.69 -5.07
N GLY A 100 -9.83 3.35 -6.12
CA GLY A 100 -10.02 4.79 -6.35
C GLY A 100 -9.26 5.69 -5.37
N LEU A 101 -8.35 5.12 -4.56
CA LEU A 101 -7.56 5.85 -3.58
C LEU A 101 -6.51 6.73 -4.26
N ASP A 102 -5.91 6.26 -5.35
CA ASP A 102 -4.97 7.02 -6.16
C ASP A 102 -5.71 7.87 -7.19
N PRO A 103 -5.66 9.21 -7.09
CA PRO A 103 -6.32 10.09 -8.05
C PRO A 103 -5.84 9.90 -9.50
N ARG A 104 -4.61 9.40 -9.69
CA ARG A 104 -3.99 9.19 -11.02
C ARG A 104 -4.56 7.94 -11.72
N ASN A 105 -5.08 6.99 -10.96
CA ASN A 105 -5.51 5.68 -11.45
C ASN A 105 -6.98 5.35 -11.12
N ARG A 106 -7.86 6.35 -11.11
CA ARG A 106 -9.28 6.15 -10.77
C ARG A 106 -10.05 5.27 -11.74
N SER A 107 -9.67 5.29 -13.01
CA SER A 107 -10.35 4.58 -14.11
C SER A 107 -9.61 3.34 -14.59
N GLY A 108 -8.49 2.97 -13.96
CA GLY A 108 -7.69 1.84 -14.39
C GLY A 108 -8.34 0.48 -14.07
N ASN A 109 -8.03 -0.52 -14.89
CA ASN A 109 -8.54 -1.88 -14.75
C ASN A 109 -7.58 -2.75 -13.94
N ALA A 110 -7.68 -2.70 -12.60
CA ALA A 110 -6.85 -3.49 -11.71
C ALA A 110 -6.97 -5.01 -11.95
N ALA A 111 -8.14 -5.51 -12.35
CA ALA A 111 -8.33 -6.92 -12.64
C ALA A 111 -7.45 -7.38 -13.80
N LYS A 112 -7.24 -6.54 -14.81
CA LYS A 112 -6.33 -6.82 -15.93
C LYS A 112 -4.88 -6.98 -15.44
N ARG A 113 -4.41 -6.06 -14.57
CA ARG A 113 -3.08 -6.15 -13.99
C ARG A 113 -2.90 -7.44 -13.18
N VAL A 114 -3.84 -7.73 -12.29
CA VAL A 114 -3.83 -8.96 -11.47
C VAL A 114 -3.81 -10.21 -12.36
N ALA A 115 -4.58 -10.22 -13.46
CA ALA A 115 -4.59 -11.35 -14.39
C ALA A 115 -3.20 -11.62 -15.00
N TYR A 116 -2.50 -10.58 -15.48
CA TYR A 116 -1.15 -10.74 -16.04
C TYR A 116 -0.12 -11.17 -15.00
N GLU A 117 -0.20 -10.64 -13.77
CA GLU A 117 0.71 -11.03 -12.69
C GLU A 117 0.49 -12.48 -12.26
N ASN A 118 -0.77 -12.93 -12.21
CA ASN A 118 -1.12 -14.32 -11.93
C ASN A 118 -0.69 -15.26 -13.07
N GLN A 119 -0.83 -14.82 -14.33
CA GLN A 119 -0.35 -15.57 -15.48
C GLN A 119 1.17 -15.76 -15.40
N LEU A 120 1.93 -14.70 -15.14
CA LEU A 120 3.38 -14.81 -14.96
C LEU A 120 3.73 -15.77 -13.83
N THR A 121 3.03 -15.69 -12.69
CA THR A 121 3.24 -16.60 -11.55
C THR A 121 2.95 -18.08 -11.93
N SER A 122 1.90 -18.33 -12.71
CA SER A 122 1.55 -19.67 -13.19
C SER A 122 2.61 -20.22 -14.14
N VAL A 123 3.04 -19.41 -15.11
CA VAL A 123 4.09 -19.79 -16.08
C VAL A 123 5.44 -20.03 -15.39
N MET A 124 5.82 -19.17 -14.46
CA MET A 124 7.03 -19.40 -13.65
C MET A 124 7.00 -20.74 -12.91
N ARG A 125 5.84 -21.11 -12.37
CA ARG A 125 5.68 -22.40 -11.67
C ARG A 125 5.71 -23.59 -12.63
N GLU A 126 5.15 -23.44 -13.83
CA GLU A 126 5.15 -24.47 -14.87
C GLU A 126 6.55 -24.71 -15.44
N VAL A 127 7.30 -23.65 -15.75
CA VAL A 127 8.61 -23.68 -16.40
C VAL A 127 9.73 -24.01 -15.42
N LEU A 128 9.70 -23.44 -14.21
CA LEU A 128 10.76 -23.61 -13.20
C LEU A 128 10.42 -24.74 -12.23
N THR A 129 10.24 -25.96 -12.76
CA THR A 129 10.10 -27.18 -11.94
C THR A 129 11.35 -27.44 -11.12
N ASP A 130 11.29 -28.35 -10.15
CA ASP A 130 12.46 -28.71 -9.34
C ASP A 130 13.59 -29.28 -10.22
N GLU A 131 13.26 -30.03 -11.27
CA GLU A 131 14.21 -30.57 -12.24
C GLU A 131 14.88 -29.45 -13.05
N ALA A 132 14.09 -28.49 -13.58
CA ALA A 132 14.60 -27.36 -14.32
C ALA A 132 15.51 -26.49 -13.42
N ARG A 133 15.10 -26.23 -12.19
CA ARG A 133 15.92 -25.48 -11.21
C ARG A 133 17.23 -26.18 -10.90
N ASN A 134 17.22 -27.51 -10.71
CA ASN A 134 18.42 -28.30 -10.47
C ASN A 134 19.38 -28.25 -11.68
N SER A 135 18.85 -28.29 -12.91
CA SER A 135 19.65 -28.14 -14.12
C SER A 135 20.28 -26.75 -14.21
N LEU A 136 19.51 -25.67 -13.98
CA LEU A 136 20.00 -24.30 -13.98
C LEU A 136 21.09 -24.04 -12.93
N MET A 137 21.04 -24.74 -11.78
CA MET A 137 22.04 -24.61 -10.72
C MET A 137 23.39 -25.26 -11.07
N GLN A 138 23.50 -26.02 -12.15
CA GLN A 138 24.78 -26.60 -12.60
C GLN A 138 25.63 -25.59 -13.37
N GLU A 139 25.06 -24.52 -13.89
CA GLU A 139 25.73 -23.47 -14.63
C GLU A 139 25.81 -22.19 -13.80
N ALA A 140 26.96 -21.57 -13.69
CA ALA A 140 27.18 -20.42 -12.84
C ALA A 140 26.32 -19.20 -13.26
N ASP A 141 26.22 -18.93 -14.56
CA ASP A 141 25.48 -17.81 -15.10
C ASP A 141 23.95 -18.02 -14.94
N ALA A 142 23.46 -19.23 -15.23
CA ALA A 142 22.06 -19.61 -15.02
C ALA A 142 21.69 -19.53 -13.54
N THR A 143 22.55 -20.01 -12.64
CA THR A 143 22.39 -19.88 -11.19
C THR A 143 22.24 -18.42 -10.74
N ALA A 144 23.06 -17.52 -11.30
CA ALA A 144 22.98 -16.10 -10.95
C ALA A 144 21.63 -15.46 -11.36
N LEU A 145 21.13 -15.79 -12.55
CA LEU A 145 19.83 -15.32 -13.06
C LEU A 145 18.67 -15.89 -12.24
N LEU A 146 18.69 -17.17 -11.95
CA LEU A 146 17.68 -17.83 -11.11
C LEU A 146 17.61 -17.19 -9.71
N ARG A 147 18.77 -16.97 -9.06
CA ARG A 147 18.84 -16.29 -7.76
C ARG A 147 18.32 -14.87 -7.83
N ARG A 148 18.53 -14.13 -8.93
CA ARG A 148 17.99 -12.78 -9.12
C ARG A 148 16.47 -12.81 -9.19
N LEU A 149 15.89 -13.76 -9.93
CA LEU A 149 14.44 -13.96 -10.01
C LEU A 149 13.84 -14.33 -8.65
N ASP A 150 14.44 -15.28 -7.94
CA ASP A 150 13.98 -15.71 -6.61
C ASP A 150 14.07 -14.55 -5.60
N ALA A 151 15.12 -13.76 -5.64
CA ALA A 151 15.25 -12.58 -4.79
C ALA A 151 14.22 -11.50 -5.13
N ALA A 152 13.86 -11.32 -6.41
CA ALA A 152 12.81 -10.40 -6.82
C ALA A 152 11.43 -10.88 -6.34
N GLN A 153 11.14 -12.18 -6.46
CA GLN A 153 9.92 -12.79 -5.94
C GLN A 153 9.80 -12.62 -4.42
N GLN A 154 10.84 -12.92 -3.66
CA GLN A 154 10.85 -12.76 -2.21
C GLN A 154 10.62 -11.30 -1.78
N LYS A 155 11.26 -10.34 -2.46
CA LYS A 155 11.06 -8.91 -2.20
C LYS A 155 9.64 -8.47 -2.50
N LEU A 156 9.01 -9.02 -3.55
CA LEU A 156 7.61 -8.77 -3.88
C LEU A 156 6.68 -9.26 -2.77
N GLU A 157 6.86 -10.49 -2.29
CA GLU A 157 6.06 -11.06 -1.19
C GLU A 157 6.14 -10.20 0.07
N VAL A 158 7.33 -9.76 0.44
CA VAL A 158 7.53 -8.83 1.57
C VAL A 158 6.81 -7.50 1.33
N ALA A 159 6.93 -6.93 0.12
CA ALA A 159 6.28 -5.67 -0.21
C ALA A 159 4.75 -5.75 -0.15
N VAL A 160 4.16 -6.85 -0.67
CA VAL A 160 2.72 -7.13 -0.59
C VAL A 160 2.28 -7.29 0.86
N HIS A 161 3.04 -8.03 1.67
CA HIS A 161 2.73 -8.21 3.09
C HIS A 161 2.73 -6.87 3.84
N VAL A 162 3.74 -6.03 3.63
CA VAL A 162 3.84 -4.69 4.24
C VAL A 162 2.68 -3.80 3.80
N HIS A 163 2.37 -3.76 2.49
CA HIS A 163 1.23 -3.01 1.97
C HIS A 163 -0.08 -3.46 2.62
N ASN A 164 -0.34 -4.77 2.66
CA ASN A 164 -1.57 -5.32 3.22
C ASN A 164 -1.71 -5.05 4.72
N ASN A 165 -0.62 -5.03 5.48
CA ASN A 165 -0.63 -4.62 6.89
C ASN A 165 -0.97 -3.13 7.05
N GLN A 166 -0.42 -2.25 6.21
CA GLN A 166 -0.76 -0.82 6.22
C GLN A 166 -2.24 -0.58 5.86
N VAL A 167 -2.79 -1.35 4.91
CA VAL A 167 -4.22 -1.34 4.59
C VAL A 167 -5.06 -1.73 5.79
N LYS A 168 -4.69 -2.81 6.51
CA LYS A 168 -5.38 -3.24 7.74
C LYS A 168 -5.38 -2.14 8.80
N ASP A 169 -4.24 -1.48 9.01
CA ASP A 169 -4.13 -0.42 10.01
C ASP A 169 -4.92 0.82 9.62
N ALA A 170 -4.90 1.21 8.34
CA ALA A 170 -5.72 2.31 7.84
C ALA A 170 -7.22 2.03 8.01
N ARG A 171 -7.67 0.80 7.70
CA ARG A 171 -9.06 0.37 7.90
C ARG A 171 -9.46 0.39 9.36
N LYS A 172 -8.62 -0.12 10.28
CA LYS A 172 -8.87 -0.10 11.74
C LYS A 172 -9.07 1.31 12.27
N VAL A 173 -8.24 2.27 11.85
CA VAL A 173 -8.37 3.66 12.29
C VAL A 173 -9.65 4.29 11.75
N ARG A 174 -10.00 4.04 10.49
CA ARG A 174 -11.22 4.57 9.86
C ARG A 174 -12.51 3.99 10.44
N GLN A 175 -12.48 2.78 10.97
CA GLN A 175 -13.63 2.12 11.62
C GLN A 175 -13.94 2.70 13.02
N ARG A 176 -13.04 3.47 13.63
CA ARG A 176 -13.29 4.09 14.94
C ARG A 176 -14.45 5.07 14.85
N ALA A 177 -15.34 5.01 15.85
CA ALA A 177 -16.57 5.80 15.90
C ALA A 177 -16.30 7.31 15.73
N LEU A 178 -15.27 7.84 16.37
CA LEU A 178 -14.88 9.25 16.27
C LEU A 178 -14.53 9.68 14.83
N VAL A 179 -13.82 8.84 14.08
CA VAL A 179 -13.44 9.13 12.68
C VAL A 179 -14.69 9.13 11.79
N ARG A 180 -15.63 8.24 12.06
CA ARG A 180 -16.90 8.14 11.32
C ARG A 180 -17.84 9.32 11.62
N ILE A 181 -18.04 9.65 12.91
CA ILE A 181 -18.96 10.72 13.35
C ILE A 181 -18.44 12.08 12.89
N ALA A 182 -17.14 12.33 13.04
CA ALA A 182 -16.52 13.60 12.67
C ALA A 182 -16.18 13.70 11.17
N HIS A 183 -16.50 12.69 10.35
CA HIS A 183 -16.19 12.62 8.90
C HIS A 183 -14.73 12.93 8.56
N LEU A 184 -13.79 12.61 9.46
CA LEU A 184 -12.37 12.97 9.34
C LEU A 184 -11.67 12.33 8.13
N ALA A 185 -12.20 11.23 7.60
CA ALA A 185 -11.71 10.58 6.39
C ALA A 185 -12.24 11.22 5.10
N GLY A 186 -13.12 12.21 5.20
CA GLY A 186 -13.76 12.84 4.06
C GLY A 186 -14.47 11.82 3.14
N ARG A 187 -14.38 12.05 1.83
CA ARG A 187 -14.93 11.15 0.79
C ARG A 187 -13.91 10.15 0.25
N ALA A 188 -12.71 10.05 0.86
CA ALA A 188 -11.69 9.13 0.39
C ALA A 188 -12.18 7.67 0.47
N PRO A 189 -12.01 6.86 -0.57
CA PRO A 189 -12.43 5.46 -0.56
C PRO A 189 -11.62 4.64 0.47
N LEU A 190 -12.12 3.46 0.82
CA LEU A 190 -11.39 2.54 1.71
C LEU A 190 -10.26 1.87 0.93
N PRO A 191 -9.03 1.83 1.47
CA PRO A 191 -7.94 1.13 0.81
C PRO A 191 -8.24 -0.36 0.70
N ALA A 192 -7.89 -0.97 -0.44
CA ALA A 192 -8.03 -2.40 -0.66
C ALA A 192 -6.67 -3.11 -0.63
N PRO A 193 -6.60 -4.39 -0.17
CA PRO A 193 -5.40 -5.19 -0.20
C PRO A 193 -5.02 -5.55 -1.64
N VAL A 194 -3.75 -5.95 -1.82
CA VAL A 194 -3.25 -6.59 -3.05
C VAL A 194 -3.40 -8.09 -2.91
N GLU A 195 -3.98 -8.74 -3.92
CA GLU A 195 -4.21 -10.19 -4.03
C GLU A 195 -3.62 -10.67 -5.36
N ILE A 196 -2.39 -11.23 -5.32
CA ILE A 196 -1.61 -11.78 -6.44
C ILE A 196 -0.88 -13.04 -6.05
#